data_e2e4401ecd4de4b3e7bb908c7f442119
#
_entry.id   e2e4401ecd4de4b3e7bb908c7f442119
#
_cell.length_a   1.000
_cell.length_b   1.000
_cell.length_c   1.000
_cell.angle_alpha   90.00
_cell.angle_beta   90.00
_cell.angle_gamma   90.00
#
_symmetry.space_group_name_H-M   'P 1'
#
loop_
_entity.id
_entity.type
_entity.pdbx_description
1 polymer ?
#
loop_
_entity_poly.entity_id
_entity_poly.type
_entity_poly.pdbx_seq_one_letter_code
_entity_poly.pdbx_strand_id
1 'polypeptide(L)'
;MCSSIWSSDLNDIENYDTSFILNFFRNHGLHNIISKRPTWFTIKNGSKSYIEKILQKINCKVLLNEKVIEIDQINKKAKTINNKLINYDILIMGSHSDQSYKILKDKTRNQEDLLLSVKYQQNKVLIHTDEKVMPSKRKNWSSWNFKYNGKKLVLTYWMNLLQNLQCKTNVLVTLNSDEVDKDKIIKEIHYEHPLFTKSKEEVQKLASKAQGINNVYFSGAWLGYGFHEDGVNSALKIKNLINAQ
;
A
#
# COMPACT_ATOMS: atom_id res chain seq x y z
N MET A 1 -10.12 13.47 -8.13
CA MET A 1 -10.19 12.02 -8.45
C MET A 1 -8.82 11.35 -8.26
N CYS A 2 -7.78 11.70 -9.00
CA CYS A 2 -6.46 11.06 -8.86
C CYS A 2 -5.94 11.09 -7.41
N SER A 3 -5.97 12.25 -6.77
CA SER A 3 -5.61 12.42 -5.36
C SER A 3 -6.33 11.45 -4.43
N SER A 4 -7.62 11.16 -4.69
CA SER A 4 -8.41 10.22 -3.88
C SER A 4 -8.02 8.76 -4.09
N ILE A 5 -7.52 8.38 -5.28
CA ILE A 5 -7.13 6.99 -5.58
C ILE A 5 -5.90 6.58 -4.76
N TRP A 6 -4.93 7.50 -4.67
CA TRP A 6 -3.66 7.24 -3.96
C TRP A 6 -3.56 7.94 -2.61
N SER A 7 -4.67 8.52 -2.12
CA SER A 7 -4.73 9.24 -0.83
C SER A 7 -3.65 10.33 -0.70
N SER A 8 -3.35 11.02 -1.81
CA SER A 8 -2.33 12.05 -1.91
C SER A 8 -2.95 13.44 -1.80
N ASP A 9 -2.19 14.41 -1.31
CA ASP A 9 -2.60 15.82 -1.36
C ASP A 9 -2.65 16.33 -2.81
N LEU A 10 -3.42 17.40 -3.03
CA LEU A 10 -3.56 18.01 -4.37
C LEU A 10 -2.21 18.46 -4.93
N ASN A 11 -1.36 19.04 -4.09
CA ASN A 11 -0.03 19.52 -4.49
C ASN A 11 0.92 18.35 -4.83
N ASP A 12 0.77 17.20 -4.16
CA ASP A 12 1.60 16.04 -4.43
C ASP A 12 1.21 15.36 -5.74
N ILE A 13 -0.11 15.29 -6.04
CA ILE A 13 -0.59 14.65 -7.27
C ILE A 13 -0.15 15.39 -8.54
N GLU A 14 0.12 16.70 -8.46
CA GLU A 14 0.65 17.50 -9.57
C GLU A 14 2.08 17.04 -9.96
N ASN A 15 2.81 16.46 -9.02
CA ASN A 15 4.15 15.92 -9.23
C ASN A 15 4.18 14.44 -9.66
N TYR A 16 3.01 13.81 -9.79
CA TYR A 16 2.95 12.42 -10.28
C TYR A 16 3.32 12.35 -11.75
N ASP A 17 4.00 11.25 -12.10
CA ASP A 17 4.28 10.96 -13.51
C ASP A 17 2.97 10.82 -14.30
N THR A 18 2.83 11.61 -15.36
CA THR A 18 1.61 11.65 -16.18
C THR A 18 1.34 10.30 -16.85
N SER A 19 2.39 9.61 -17.30
CA SER A 19 2.26 8.29 -17.91
C SER A 19 1.75 7.24 -16.92
N PHE A 20 2.15 7.35 -15.65
CA PHE A 20 1.67 6.51 -14.56
C PHE A 20 0.14 6.64 -14.40
N ILE A 21 -0.38 7.88 -14.33
CA ILE A 21 -1.81 8.15 -14.20
C ILE A 21 -2.59 7.67 -15.43
N LEU A 22 -2.11 7.97 -16.64
CA LEU A 22 -2.77 7.59 -17.88
C LEU A 22 -2.81 6.07 -18.06
N ASN A 23 -1.73 5.37 -17.78
CA ASN A 23 -1.67 3.91 -17.82
C ASN A 23 -2.61 3.27 -16.79
N PHE A 24 -2.70 3.83 -15.59
CA PHE A 24 -3.67 3.39 -14.60
C PHE A 24 -5.11 3.51 -15.12
N PHE A 25 -5.51 4.66 -15.66
CA PHE A 25 -6.85 4.86 -16.22
C PHE A 25 -7.14 3.93 -17.39
N ARG A 26 -6.15 3.73 -18.27
CA ARG A 26 -6.26 2.81 -19.40
C ARG A 26 -6.50 1.37 -18.93
N ASN A 27 -5.70 0.90 -17.97
CA ASN A 27 -5.80 -0.47 -17.45
C ASN A 27 -7.13 -0.74 -16.72
N HIS A 28 -7.75 0.30 -16.15
CA HIS A 28 -9.02 0.21 -15.43
C HIS A 28 -10.25 0.58 -16.30
N GLY A 29 -10.07 0.80 -17.60
CA GLY A 29 -11.16 1.16 -18.51
C GLY A 29 -11.83 2.50 -18.18
N LEU A 30 -11.19 3.36 -17.38
CA LEU A 30 -11.76 4.64 -16.94
C LEU A 30 -11.75 5.72 -18.03
N HIS A 31 -11.06 5.47 -19.14
CA HIS A 31 -11.01 6.35 -20.31
C HIS A 31 -12.22 6.17 -21.25
N ASN A 32 -12.98 5.10 -21.12
CA ASN A 32 -14.13 4.79 -21.98
C ASN A 32 -15.44 5.20 -21.32
N ILE A 33 -16.04 6.29 -21.81
CA ILE A 33 -17.36 6.76 -21.35
C ILE A 33 -18.49 5.87 -21.90
N ILE A 34 -18.27 5.21 -23.04
CA ILE A 34 -19.30 4.49 -23.83
C ILE A 34 -19.26 2.97 -23.60
N SER A 35 -18.15 2.40 -23.09
CA SER A 35 -18.04 0.96 -22.87
C SER A 35 -18.65 0.52 -21.54
N LYS A 36 -19.07 -0.75 -21.49
CA LYS A 36 -19.55 -1.38 -20.24
C LYS A 36 -18.46 -1.31 -19.20
N ARG A 37 -18.74 -0.67 -18.08
CA ARG A 37 -17.79 -0.58 -16.96
C ARG A 37 -17.51 -1.97 -16.39
N PRO A 38 -16.26 -2.27 -15.99
CA PRO A 38 -15.92 -3.53 -15.36
C PRO A 38 -16.71 -3.70 -14.05
N THR A 39 -17.12 -4.94 -13.77
CA THR A 39 -17.73 -5.27 -12.48
C THR A 39 -16.65 -5.26 -11.39
N TRP A 40 -16.90 -4.53 -10.33
CA TRP A 40 -16.00 -4.47 -9.19
C TRP A 40 -16.34 -5.57 -8.18
N PHE A 41 -15.31 -6.19 -7.64
CA PHE A 41 -15.42 -7.23 -6.63
C PHE A 41 -14.66 -6.82 -5.38
N THR A 42 -15.12 -7.31 -4.23
CA THR A 42 -14.39 -7.24 -2.96
C THR A 42 -14.26 -8.64 -2.37
N ILE A 43 -13.26 -8.82 -1.51
CA ILE A 43 -13.06 -10.12 -0.85
C ILE A 43 -14.08 -10.27 0.27
N LYS A 44 -14.90 -11.31 0.22
CA LYS A 44 -15.84 -11.61 1.28
C LYS A 44 -15.11 -11.78 2.62
N ASN A 45 -15.57 -11.11 3.66
CA ASN A 45 -14.97 -11.05 4.99
C ASN A 45 -13.62 -10.29 5.05
N GLY A 46 -13.31 -9.49 4.03
CA GLY A 46 -12.11 -8.67 3.98
C GLY A 46 -10.83 -9.43 3.62
N SER A 47 -9.76 -8.69 3.42
CA SER A 47 -8.48 -9.24 2.97
C SER A 47 -7.83 -10.20 3.96
N LYS A 48 -8.16 -10.12 5.25
CA LYS A 48 -7.68 -11.07 6.27
C LYS A 48 -7.99 -12.52 5.90
N SER A 49 -9.16 -12.77 5.28
CA SER A 49 -9.60 -14.13 4.93
C SER A 49 -8.69 -14.85 3.93
N TYR A 50 -8.10 -14.16 2.95
CA TYR A 50 -7.16 -14.81 2.05
C TYR A 50 -5.77 -14.98 2.67
N ILE A 51 -5.34 -14.06 3.53
CA ILE A 51 -4.09 -14.20 4.28
C ILE A 51 -4.14 -15.45 5.16
N GLU A 52 -5.22 -15.65 5.91
CA GLU A 52 -5.42 -16.85 6.74
C GLU A 52 -5.34 -18.14 5.92
N LYS A 53 -5.98 -18.15 4.74
CA LYS A 53 -5.93 -19.30 3.83
C LYS A 53 -4.52 -19.57 3.27
N ILE A 54 -3.75 -18.52 2.97
CA ILE A 54 -2.37 -18.65 2.54
C ILE A 54 -1.54 -19.27 3.67
N LEU A 55 -1.64 -18.70 4.87
CA LEU A 55 -0.88 -19.18 6.04
C LEU A 55 -1.17 -20.65 6.38
N GLN A 56 -2.40 -21.12 6.15
CA GLN A 56 -2.75 -22.53 6.32
C GLN A 56 -2.11 -23.47 5.28
N LYS A 57 -1.77 -22.94 4.10
CA LYS A 57 -1.23 -23.75 2.99
C LYS A 57 0.29 -23.75 2.91
N ILE A 58 0.94 -22.74 3.47
CA ILE A 58 2.40 -22.64 3.43
C ILE A 58 3.00 -23.30 4.67
N ASN A 59 4.05 -24.08 4.46
CA ASN A 59 4.84 -24.66 5.56
C ASN A 59 5.98 -23.70 5.91
N CYS A 60 5.68 -22.63 6.64
CA CYS A 60 6.70 -21.68 7.09
C CYS A 60 6.48 -21.27 8.54
N LYS A 61 7.55 -20.86 9.20
CA LYS A 61 7.48 -20.29 10.55
C LYS A 61 7.12 -18.80 10.45
N VAL A 62 6.00 -18.42 11.08
CA VAL A 62 5.58 -17.02 11.20
C VAL A 62 5.94 -16.50 12.58
N LEU A 63 6.70 -15.42 12.65
CA LEU A 63 7.09 -14.77 13.91
C LEU A 63 6.33 -13.43 14.01
N LEU A 64 5.35 -13.37 14.90
CA LEU A 64 4.63 -12.16 15.23
C LEU A 64 5.36 -11.41 16.37
N ASN A 65 5.17 -10.09 16.43
CA ASN A 65 5.80 -9.20 17.42
C ASN A 65 7.35 -9.21 17.38
N GLU A 66 7.92 -9.65 16.26
CA GLU A 66 9.35 -9.72 15.99
C GLU A 66 9.76 -8.72 14.91
N LYS A 67 9.62 -7.42 15.20
CA LYS A 67 10.03 -6.37 14.27
C LYS A 67 11.53 -6.48 13.99
N VAL A 68 11.92 -6.62 12.71
CA VAL A 68 13.32 -6.52 12.30
C VAL A 68 13.76 -5.07 12.38
N ILE A 69 14.87 -4.81 13.06
CA ILE A 69 15.42 -3.47 13.28
C ILE A 69 16.75 -3.25 12.57
N GLU A 70 17.43 -4.31 12.16
CA GLU A 70 18.72 -4.25 11.49
C GLU A 70 18.93 -5.48 10.61
N ILE A 71 19.53 -5.27 9.45
CA ILE A 71 19.94 -6.32 8.52
C ILE A 71 21.40 -6.09 8.14
N ASP A 72 22.25 -7.03 8.53
CA ASP A 72 23.63 -7.13 8.07
C ASP A 72 23.66 -8.07 6.86
N GLN A 73 23.71 -7.48 5.67
CA GLN A 73 23.66 -8.26 4.43
C GLN A 73 24.99 -8.94 4.10
N ILE A 74 26.10 -8.48 4.66
CA ILE A 74 27.41 -9.11 4.46
C ILE A 74 27.52 -10.41 5.25
N ASN A 75 27.12 -10.36 6.54
CA ASN A 75 27.12 -11.53 7.42
C ASN A 75 25.83 -12.34 7.37
N LYS A 76 24.86 -11.95 6.51
CA LYS A 76 23.55 -12.60 6.33
C LYS A 76 22.80 -12.79 7.65
N LYS A 77 22.68 -11.73 8.45
CA LYS A 77 22.01 -11.71 9.75
C LYS A 77 20.94 -10.65 9.81
N ALA A 78 19.77 -11.02 10.33
CA ALA A 78 18.70 -10.07 10.67
C ALA A 78 18.54 -10.04 12.19
N LYS A 79 18.50 -8.82 12.77
CA LYS A 79 18.29 -8.58 14.20
C LYS A 79 16.88 -8.07 14.43
N THR A 80 16.20 -8.66 15.42
CA THR A 80 14.86 -8.21 15.82
C THR A 80 14.90 -7.30 17.03
N ILE A 81 13.78 -6.62 17.30
CA ILE A 81 13.60 -5.73 18.46
C ILE A 81 13.80 -6.48 19.80
N ASN A 82 13.53 -7.77 19.82
CA ASN A 82 13.73 -8.65 20.98
C ASN A 82 15.16 -9.23 21.03
N ASN A 83 16.12 -8.62 20.32
CA ASN A 83 17.53 -9.02 20.22
C ASN A 83 17.77 -10.43 19.66
N LYS A 84 16.78 -11.03 18.98
CA LYS A 84 16.97 -12.27 18.30
C LYS A 84 17.78 -12.07 17.02
N LEU A 85 18.78 -12.94 16.78
CA LEU A 85 19.54 -12.99 15.54
C LEU A 85 19.04 -14.14 14.70
N ILE A 86 18.73 -13.87 13.45
CA ILE A 86 18.22 -14.82 12.47
C ILE A 86 19.22 -14.84 11.31
N ASN A 87 19.86 -15.98 11.09
CA ASN A 87 20.68 -16.21 9.89
C ASN A 87 19.78 -16.53 8.71
N TYR A 88 20.19 -16.12 7.51
CA TYR A 88 19.46 -16.41 6.27
C TYR A 88 20.41 -16.69 5.11
N ASP A 89 19.99 -17.46 4.15
CA ASP A 89 20.67 -17.67 2.88
C ASP A 89 20.17 -16.67 1.83
N ILE A 90 18.87 -16.44 1.81
CA ILE A 90 18.16 -15.49 0.95
C ILE A 90 17.24 -14.63 1.81
N LEU A 91 17.25 -13.34 1.58
CA LEU A 91 16.38 -12.39 2.27
C LEU A 91 15.44 -11.70 1.28
N ILE A 92 14.14 -11.73 1.55
CA ILE A 92 13.14 -10.95 0.82
C ILE A 92 12.57 -9.89 1.74
N MET A 93 12.80 -8.63 1.42
CA MET A 93 12.28 -7.49 2.17
C MET A 93 10.93 -7.07 1.59
N GLY A 94 9.85 -7.31 2.34
CA GLY A 94 8.47 -6.98 1.96
C GLY A 94 7.95 -5.68 2.60
N SER A 95 8.80 -4.91 3.28
CA SER A 95 8.45 -3.61 3.89
C SER A 95 8.46 -2.47 2.87
N HIS A 96 8.01 -1.27 3.27
CA HIS A 96 8.19 -0.06 2.48
C HIS A 96 9.66 0.19 2.16
N SER A 97 9.94 0.84 1.03
CA SER A 97 11.31 1.09 0.59
C SER A 97 12.10 1.94 1.59
N ASP A 98 11.50 2.97 2.16
CA ASP A 98 12.12 3.82 3.18
C ASP A 98 12.41 3.08 4.49
N GLN A 99 11.53 2.14 4.90
CA GLN A 99 11.74 1.28 6.06
C GLN A 99 12.87 0.29 5.79
N SER A 100 12.88 -0.32 4.60
CA SER A 100 13.96 -1.19 4.14
C SER A 100 15.30 -0.43 4.11
N TYR A 101 15.30 0.81 3.63
CA TYR A 101 16.49 1.67 3.62
C TYR A 101 17.07 1.87 5.02
N LYS A 102 16.21 2.13 6.02
CA LYS A 102 16.64 2.41 7.40
C LYS A 102 17.29 1.20 8.08
N ILE A 103 16.82 -0.02 7.79
CA ILE A 103 17.27 -1.23 8.52
C ILE A 103 18.38 -2.01 7.79
N LEU A 104 18.55 -1.84 6.50
CA LEU A 104 19.59 -2.52 5.71
C LEU A 104 20.93 -1.80 5.88
N LYS A 105 21.96 -2.52 6.34
CA LYS A 105 23.35 -2.02 6.42
C LYS A 105 24.12 -2.27 5.13
N ASP A 106 25.23 -1.54 4.96
CA ASP A 106 26.21 -1.72 3.89
C ASP A 106 25.57 -1.77 2.48
N LYS A 107 24.58 -0.89 2.27
CA LYS A 107 23.86 -0.78 1.01
C LYS A 107 24.78 -0.41 -0.14
N THR A 108 24.64 -1.12 -1.26
CA THR A 108 25.26 -0.70 -2.52
C THR A 108 24.52 0.50 -3.12
N ARG A 109 25.18 1.22 -4.01
CA ARG A 109 24.56 2.37 -4.69
C ARG A 109 23.24 2.00 -5.38
N ASN A 110 23.18 0.84 -6.04
CA ASN A 110 21.95 0.38 -6.71
C ASN A 110 20.80 0.14 -5.73
N GLN A 111 21.10 -0.39 -4.54
CA GLN A 111 20.09 -0.59 -3.49
C GLN A 111 19.61 0.76 -2.92
N GLU A 112 20.51 1.72 -2.70
CA GLU A 112 20.16 3.06 -2.25
C GLU A 112 19.28 3.78 -3.29
N ASP A 113 19.68 3.79 -4.55
CA ASP A 113 18.95 4.43 -5.64
C ASP A 113 17.52 3.86 -5.76
N LEU A 114 17.35 2.54 -5.59
CA LEU A 114 16.03 1.91 -5.56
C LEU A 114 15.23 2.33 -4.32
N LEU A 115 15.80 2.16 -3.14
CA LEU A 115 15.06 2.32 -1.89
C LEU A 115 14.66 3.78 -1.61
N LEU A 116 15.43 4.74 -2.13
CA LEU A 116 15.13 6.17 -2.06
C LEU A 116 14.27 6.68 -3.23
N SER A 117 13.96 5.81 -4.21
CA SER A 117 13.19 6.22 -5.41
C SER A 117 11.72 6.53 -5.13
N VAL A 118 11.17 6.00 -4.04
CA VAL A 118 9.77 6.18 -3.64
C VAL A 118 9.69 6.90 -2.30
N LYS A 119 8.98 8.02 -2.27
CA LYS A 119 8.67 8.76 -1.05
C LYS A 119 7.33 8.30 -0.49
N TYR A 120 7.06 8.61 0.78
CA TYR A 120 5.81 8.23 1.45
C TYR A 120 5.17 9.44 2.11
N GLN A 121 3.85 9.50 2.04
CA GLN A 121 3.02 10.51 2.70
C GLN A 121 2.29 9.88 3.88
N GLN A 122 2.32 10.58 5.01
CA GLN A 122 1.53 10.21 6.19
C GLN A 122 0.05 10.47 5.97
N ASN A 123 -0.78 9.51 6.35
CA ASN A 123 -2.23 9.64 6.30
C ASN A 123 -2.84 9.24 7.64
N LYS A 124 -3.57 10.16 8.25
CA LYS A 124 -4.42 9.87 9.40
C LYS A 124 -5.71 9.22 8.91
N VAL A 125 -5.99 8.02 9.40
CA VAL A 125 -7.17 7.24 9.02
C VAL A 125 -8.05 7.04 10.25
N LEU A 126 -9.31 7.47 10.16
CA LEU A 126 -10.30 7.35 11.21
C LEU A 126 -11.35 6.31 10.82
N ILE A 127 -11.51 5.28 11.63
CA ILE A 127 -12.66 4.37 11.58
C ILE A 127 -13.71 4.93 12.55
N HIS A 128 -14.91 5.23 12.08
CA HIS A 128 -15.90 5.94 12.86
C HIS A 128 -17.34 5.67 12.41
N THR A 129 -18.31 6.22 13.14
CA THR A 129 -19.76 6.13 12.86
C THR A 129 -20.40 7.50 12.63
N ASP A 130 -19.62 8.55 12.45
CA ASP A 130 -20.12 9.90 12.26
C ASP A 130 -20.62 10.14 10.85
N GLU A 131 -21.92 10.09 10.64
CA GLU A 131 -22.58 10.31 9.36
C GLU A 131 -22.56 11.78 8.89
N LYS A 132 -22.22 12.74 9.77
CA LYS A 132 -22.19 14.17 9.41
C LYS A 132 -21.15 14.51 8.34
N VAL A 133 -20.10 13.68 8.20
CA VAL A 133 -19.07 13.86 7.17
C VAL A 133 -19.52 13.41 5.77
N MET A 134 -20.64 12.65 5.71
CA MET A 134 -21.21 12.15 4.47
C MET A 134 -22.10 13.18 3.79
N PRO A 135 -22.41 13.01 2.48
CA PRO A 135 -23.40 13.86 1.81
C PRO A 135 -24.73 13.91 2.57
N SER A 136 -25.35 15.09 2.67
CA SER A 136 -26.61 15.28 3.42
C SER A 136 -27.77 14.43 2.92
N LYS A 137 -27.83 14.16 1.61
CA LYS A 137 -28.85 13.29 1.00
C LYS A 137 -28.32 11.88 0.87
N ARG A 138 -28.94 10.90 1.57
CA ARG A 138 -28.57 9.49 1.56
C ARG A 138 -28.43 8.89 0.15
N LYS A 139 -29.26 9.32 -0.79
CA LYS A 139 -29.20 8.86 -2.20
C LYS A 139 -27.89 9.22 -2.92
N ASN A 140 -27.11 10.17 -2.37
CA ASN A 140 -25.82 10.57 -2.92
C ASN A 140 -24.64 9.81 -2.29
N TRP A 141 -24.90 8.92 -1.35
CA TRP A 141 -23.84 8.12 -0.75
C TRP A 141 -23.34 7.06 -1.70
N SER A 142 -22.03 6.96 -1.80
CA SER A 142 -21.31 5.96 -2.60
C SER A 142 -20.34 5.19 -1.71
N SER A 143 -19.76 4.11 -2.22
CA SER A 143 -18.67 3.42 -1.52
C SER A 143 -17.48 4.35 -1.25
N TRP A 144 -17.23 5.31 -2.15
CA TRP A 144 -16.20 6.35 -2.05
C TRP A 144 -16.87 7.72 -2.15
N ASN A 145 -16.71 8.53 -1.13
CA ASN A 145 -17.23 9.88 -1.07
C ASN A 145 -16.08 10.84 -0.83
N PHE A 146 -15.94 11.85 -1.66
CA PHE A 146 -14.93 12.87 -1.46
C PHE A 146 -15.57 14.25 -1.39
N LYS A 147 -15.06 15.06 -0.48
CA LYS A 147 -15.49 16.41 -0.21
C LYS A 147 -14.29 17.34 -0.21
N TYR A 148 -14.37 18.42 -0.93
CA TYR A 148 -13.40 19.52 -0.83
C TYR A 148 -13.94 20.55 0.17
N ASN A 149 -13.18 20.83 1.22
CA ASN A 149 -13.59 21.77 2.28
C ASN A 149 -12.96 23.15 2.14
N GLY A 150 -12.48 23.52 0.94
CA GLY A 150 -11.79 24.78 0.67
C GLY A 150 -10.28 24.77 0.96
N LYS A 151 -9.76 23.74 1.66
CA LYS A 151 -8.35 23.61 2.00
C LYS A 151 -7.76 22.28 1.52
N LYS A 152 -8.44 21.18 1.80
CA LYS A 152 -7.98 19.84 1.46
C LYS A 152 -9.14 18.98 0.96
N LEU A 153 -8.79 17.93 0.24
CA LEU A 153 -9.72 16.90 -0.17
C LEU A 153 -9.83 15.86 0.94
N VAL A 154 -11.04 15.62 1.42
CA VAL A 154 -11.36 14.59 2.40
C VAL A 154 -12.02 13.43 1.70
N LEU A 155 -11.50 12.23 1.91
CA LEU A 155 -12.05 10.98 1.38
C LEU A 155 -12.69 10.19 2.50
N THR A 156 -13.94 9.77 2.28
CA THR A 156 -14.68 8.89 3.20
C THR A 156 -15.18 7.66 2.46
N TYR A 157 -14.80 6.50 2.94
CA TYR A 157 -15.34 5.20 2.49
C TYR A 157 -16.56 4.83 3.33
N TRP A 158 -17.65 4.44 2.67
CA TRP A 158 -18.78 3.81 3.32
C TRP A 158 -18.61 2.30 3.26
N MET A 159 -18.14 1.72 4.36
CA MET A 159 -17.71 0.32 4.41
C MET A 159 -18.86 -0.66 4.24
N ASN A 160 -20.08 -0.30 4.69
CA ASN A 160 -21.27 -1.14 4.53
C ASN A 160 -21.55 -1.45 3.05
N LEU A 161 -21.42 -0.44 2.18
CA LEU A 161 -21.58 -0.65 0.74
C LEU A 161 -20.34 -1.26 0.11
N LEU A 162 -19.14 -0.77 0.48
CA LEU A 162 -17.86 -1.19 -0.10
C LEU A 162 -17.56 -2.68 0.14
N GLN A 163 -17.88 -3.17 1.35
CA GLN A 163 -17.58 -4.54 1.75
C GLN A 163 -18.82 -5.38 2.05
N ASN A 164 -20.00 -4.89 1.68
CA ASN A 164 -21.28 -5.57 1.93
C ASN A 164 -21.45 -6.02 3.38
N LEU A 165 -21.18 -5.10 4.32
CA LEU A 165 -21.29 -5.40 5.74
C LEU A 165 -22.76 -5.56 6.16
N GLN A 166 -23.09 -6.67 6.83
CA GLN A 166 -24.43 -7.00 7.30
C GLN A 166 -24.67 -6.44 8.72
N CYS A 167 -24.43 -5.13 8.92
CA CYS A 167 -24.68 -4.45 10.19
C CYS A 167 -25.56 -3.22 9.97
N LYS A 168 -26.36 -2.87 11.02
CA LYS A 168 -27.25 -1.70 10.97
C LYS A 168 -26.49 -0.38 11.10
N THR A 169 -25.38 -0.38 11.82
CA THR A 169 -24.53 0.80 12.03
C THR A 169 -23.74 1.10 10.77
N ASN A 170 -23.70 2.36 10.35
CA ASN A 170 -22.82 2.78 9.27
C ASN A 170 -21.38 2.89 9.76
N VAL A 171 -20.52 2.06 9.19
CA VAL A 171 -19.08 2.10 9.44
C VAL A 171 -18.43 2.91 8.33
N LEU A 172 -17.75 3.98 8.71
CA LEU A 172 -17.08 4.91 7.82
C LEU A 172 -15.58 4.87 8.07
N VAL A 173 -14.80 5.08 7.01
CA VAL A 173 -13.36 5.26 7.10
C VAL A 173 -13.00 6.56 6.42
N THR A 174 -12.55 7.54 7.18
CA THR A 174 -12.21 8.88 6.66
C THR A 174 -10.72 9.17 6.79
N LEU A 175 -10.14 9.69 5.73
CA LEU A 175 -8.73 10.04 5.65
C LEU A 175 -8.54 11.55 5.82
N ASN A 176 -7.54 11.91 6.63
CA ASN A 176 -7.00 13.26 6.77
C ASN A 176 -8.05 14.32 7.15
N SER A 177 -9.06 13.95 7.93
CA SER A 177 -10.12 14.85 8.41
C SER A 177 -9.99 15.15 9.88
N ASP A 178 -10.32 16.38 10.23
CA ASP A 178 -10.50 16.84 11.61
C ASP A 178 -11.99 17.14 11.91
N GLU A 179 -12.88 16.85 10.95
CA GLU A 179 -14.33 17.14 11.04
C GLU A 179 -15.12 16.00 11.72
N VAL A 180 -14.48 14.83 11.93
CA VAL A 180 -15.13 13.67 12.58
C VAL A 180 -15.27 13.94 14.07
N ASP A 181 -16.48 13.74 14.60
CA ASP A 181 -16.79 13.82 16.01
C ASP A 181 -15.97 12.79 16.80
N LYS A 182 -15.20 13.25 17.81
CA LYS A 182 -14.28 12.42 18.58
C LYS A 182 -14.99 11.28 19.30
N ASP A 183 -16.21 11.50 19.77
CA ASP A 183 -16.99 10.49 20.49
C ASP A 183 -17.51 9.38 19.58
N LYS A 184 -17.43 9.56 18.26
CA LYS A 184 -17.82 8.57 17.25
C LYS A 184 -16.66 7.84 16.62
N ILE A 185 -15.42 8.16 17.02
CA ILE A 185 -14.21 7.48 16.52
C ILE A 185 -14.11 6.12 17.22
N ILE A 186 -14.08 5.05 16.41
CA ILE A 186 -13.82 3.69 16.87
C ILE A 186 -12.32 3.46 16.99
N LYS A 187 -11.55 3.93 15.98
CA LYS A 187 -10.08 3.76 15.94
C LYS A 187 -9.44 4.82 15.07
N GLU A 188 -8.31 5.32 15.51
CA GLU A 188 -7.38 6.13 14.73
C GLU A 188 -6.15 5.32 14.37
N ILE A 189 -5.70 5.41 13.11
CA ILE A 189 -4.54 4.69 12.59
C ILE A 189 -3.74 5.66 11.72
N HIS A 190 -2.43 5.59 11.81
CA HIS A 190 -1.52 6.33 10.94
C HIS A 190 -0.92 5.37 9.91
N TYR A 191 -1.19 5.63 8.65
CA TYR A 191 -0.65 4.88 7.51
C TYR A 191 0.23 5.77 6.65
N GLU A 192 1.12 5.14 5.92
CA GLU A 192 1.97 5.79 4.93
C GLU A 192 1.62 5.26 3.54
N HIS A 193 1.38 6.17 2.60
CA HIS A 193 1.11 5.81 1.20
C HIS A 193 2.27 6.26 0.31
N PRO A 194 2.68 5.43 -0.67
CA PRO A 194 3.74 5.80 -1.60
C PRO A 194 3.29 6.95 -2.53
N LEU A 195 4.20 7.86 -2.81
CA LEU A 195 4.06 8.94 -3.79
C LEU A 195 4.74 8.52 -5.10
N PHE A 196 3.99 8.45 -6.18
CA PHE A 196 4.44 7.96 -7.47
C PHE A 196 4.97 9.10 -8.36
N THR A 197 6.06 9.74 -7.93
CA THR A 197 6.74 10.83 -8.64
C THR A 197 7.67 10.35 -9.75
N LYS A 198 7.94 9.04 -9.81
CA LYS A 198 8.67 8.38 -10.90
C LYS A 198 7.76 7.43 -11.65
N SER A 199 8.04 7.21 -12.93
CA SER A 199 7.31 6.20 -13.69
C SER A 199 7.55 4.80 -13.13
N LYS A 200 6.60 3.90 -13.35
CA LYS A 200 6.73 2.49 -12.95
C LYS A 200 7.95 1.85 -13.60
N GLU A 201 8.21 2.19 -14.86
CA GLU A 201 9.32 1.69 -15.65
C GLU A 201 10.68 2.11 -15.06
N GLU A 202 10.80 3.36 -14.60
CA GLU A 202 12.01 3.85 -13.92
C GLU A 202 12.26 3.09 -12.62
N VAL A 203 11.24 2.93 -11.77
CA VAL A 203 11.36 2.17 -10.52
C VAL A 203 11.72 0.70 -10.79
N GLN A 204 11.12 0.08 -11.81
CA GLN A 204 11.44 -1.29 -12.19
C GLN A 204 12.85 -1.44 -12.75
N LYS A 205 13.36 -0.44 -13.47
CA LYS A 205 14.76 -0.40 -13.96
C LYS A 205 15.74 -0.29 -12.78
N LEU A 206 15.43 0.49 -11.76
CA LEU A 206 16.25 0.52 -10.53
C LEU A 206 16.17 -0.82 -9.80
N ALA A 207 14.98 -1.41 -9.69
CA ALA A 207 14.79 -2.71 -9.06
C ALA A 207 15.62 -3.80 -9.76
N SER A 208 15.64 -3.86 -11.10
CA SER A 208 16.42 -4.86 -11.84
C SER A 208 17.92 -4.81 -11.56
N LYS A 209 18.44 -3.63 -11.18
CA LYS A 209 19.85 -3.46 -10.81
C LYS A 209 20.16 -3.79 -9.36
N ALA A 210 19.16 -3.73 -8.49
CA ALA A 210 19.32 -3.91 -7.04
C ALA A 210 18.95 -5.31 -6.55
N GLN A 211 18.09 -6.04 -7.28
CA GLN A 211 17.64 -7.37 -6.88
C GLN A 211 18.78 -8.39 -6.87
N GLY A 212 18.83 -9.20 -5.81
CA GLY A 212 19.77 -10.31 -5.68
C GLY A 212 21.18 -9.93 -5.20
N ILE A 213 21.49 -8.64 -5.06
CA ILE A 213 22.79 -8.22 -4.51
C ILE A 213 22.87 -8.74 -3.06
N ASN A 214 23.94 -9.47 -2.75
CA ASN A 214 24.16 -10.14 -1.46
C ASN A 214 23.00 -11.09 -1.04
N ASN A 215 22.28 -11.65 -2.01
CA ASN A 215 21.07 -12.46 -1.81
C ASN A 215 19.90 -11.69 -1.14
N VAL A 216 19.88 -10.35 -1.27
CA VAL A 216 18.79 -9.51 -0.78
C VAL A 216 17.89 -9.11 -1.94
N TYR A 217 16.58 -9.30 -1.76
CA TYR A 217 15.55 -8.99 -2.73
C TYR A 217 14.50 -8.06 -2.10
N PHE A 218 13.87 -7.22 -2.92
CA PHE A 218 12.86 -6.25 -2.50
C PHE A 218 11.54 -6.55 -3.18
N SER A 219 10.48 -6.74 -2.38
CA SER A 219 9.11 -7.00 -2.82
C SER A 219 8.16 -5.98 -2.23
N GLY A 220 7.12 -5.63 -2.96
CA GLY A 220 6.07 -4.76 -2.45
C GLY A 220 5.26 -4.11 -3.56
N ALA A 221 4.07 -3.64 -3.20
CA ALA A 221 3.18 -2.94 -4.11
C ALA A 221 3.77 -1.61 -4.62
N TRP A 222 4.70 -1.02 -3.90
CA TRP A 222 5.42 0.20 -4.27
C TRP A 222 6.31 0.05 -5.52
N LEU A 223 6.59 -1.19 -5.96
CA LEU A 223 7.25 -1.49 -7.22
C LEU A 223 6.30 -1.45 -8.44
N GLY A 224 5.03 -1.17 -8.22
CA GLY A 224 3.98 -1.07 -9.22
C GLY A 224 3.10 0.16 -8.99
N TYR A 225 1.79 -0.01 -9.06
CA TYR A 225 0.78 1.04 -8.85
C TYR A 225 0.27 1.15 -7.41
N GLY A 226 0.81 0.36 -6.47
CA GLY A 226 0.43 0.39 -5.06
C GLY A 226 -0.73 -0.54 -4.67
N PHE A 227 -1.12 -1.48 -5.53
CA PHE A 227 -2.24 -2.40 -5.29
C PHE A 227 -1.77 -3.82 -4.93
N HIS A 228 -2.69 -4.64 -4.41
CA HIS A 228 -2.40 -6.04 -4.02
C HIS A 228 -1.75 -6.84 -5.15
N GLU A 229 -2.25 -6.72 -6.38
CA GLU A 229 -1.71 -7.42 -7.54
C GLU A 229 -0.26 -7.01 -7.86
N ASP A 230 0.10 -5.75 -7.63
CA ASP A 230 1.49 -5.31 -7.82
C ASP A 230 2.43 -5.97 -6.80
N GLY A 231 1.94 -6.16 -5.56
CA GLY A 231 2.67 -6.92 -4.54
C GLY A 231 2.90 -8.38 -4.96
N VAL A 232 1.86 -9.05 -5.45
CA VAL A 232 1.95 -10.44 -5.96
C VAL A 232 2.91 -10.52 -7.14
N ASN A 233 2.77 -9.61 -8.12
CA ASN A 233 3.64 -9.58 -9.30
C ASN A 233 5.10 -9.33 -8.94
N SER A 234 5.38 -8.50 -7.94
CA SER A 234 6.75 -8.28 -7.45
C SER A 234 7.35 -9.56 -6.86
N ALA A 235 6.56 -10.30 -6.07
CA ALA A 235 6.99 -11.58 -5.49
C ALA A 235 7.23 -12.67 -6.56
N LEU A 236 6.37 -12.75 -7.58
CA LEU A 236 6.55 -13.68 -8.70
C LEU A 236 7.83 -13.40 -9.50
N LYS A 237 8.17 -12.12 -9.71
CA LYS A 237 9.44 -11.74 -10.34
C LYS A 237 10.63 -12.23 -9.53
N ILE A 238 10.62 -12.05 -8.20
CA ILE A 238 11.68 -12.53 -7.31
C ILE A 238 11.80 -14.05 -7.36
N LYS A 239 10.68 -14.77 -7.30
CA LYS A 239 10.67 -16.24 -7.46
C LYS A 239 11.40 -16.66 -8.72
N ASN A 240 11.12 -16.01 -9.86
CA ASN A 240 11.78 -16.33 -11.14
C ASN A 240 13.29 -16.03 -11.10
N LEU A 241 13.70 -14.93 -10.47
CA LEU A 241 15.11 -14.59 -10.30
C LEU A 241 15.86 -15.61 -9.44
N ILE A 242 15.26 -16.07 -8.34
CA ILE A 242 15.86 -17.07 -7.46
C ILE A 242 15.96 -18.43 -8.15
N ASN A 243 14.96 -18.83 -8.93
CA ASN A 243 14.96 -20.11 -9.64
C ASN A 243 15.90 -20.13 -10.86
N ALA A 244 16.40 -18.98 -11.31
CA ALA A 244 17.34 -18.86 -12.42
C ALA A 244 18.80 -18.84 -11.98
N GLN A 245 19.07 -18.85 -10.68
CA GLN A 245 20.41 -18.99 -10.07
C GLN A 245 20.77 -20.47 -9.85
#